data_19aa3ecd8e3eb2a3eddf8a50ac791dbb
#
_entry.id   19aa3ecd8e3eb2a3eddf8a50ac791dbb
#
_cell.length_a   1.000
_cell.length_b   1.000
_cell.length_c   1.000
_cell.angle_alpha   90.00
_cell.angle_beta   90.00
_cell.angle_gamma   90.00
#
_symmetry.space_group_name_H-M   'P 1'
#
loop_
_entity.id
_entity.type
_entity.pdbx_description
1 polymer ?
#
loop_
_entity_poly.entity_id
_entity_poly.type
_entity_poly.pdbx_seq_one_letter_code
_entity_poly.pdbx_strand_id
1 'polypeptide(L)'
;MEHKSGFTFQRMKDQMIEELLNNGIKDFRVLDAMSKVERHKFVDEALWSRAYENRSLSIGHRQTISQPYIVARMTELLIQRFVGRGLVMKNVLEIGSGCGYQSAVLAQLSENVLGLERIKPLVRKSRINLLELRISNVKIKHADGFQAADELEECFDGILCASAPR
;
A
#
# COMPACT_ATOMS: atom_id res chain seq x y z
N MET A 1 -22.06 -9.38 17.11
CA MET A 1 -20.61 -9.67 17.33
C MET A 1 -19.67 -8.67 16.61
N GLU A 2 -20.12 -7.89 15.65
CA GLU A 2 -19.28 -6.95 14.84
C GLU A 2 -18.74 -5.72 15.62
N HIS A 3 -19.45 -5.21 16.60
CA HIS A 3 -19.03 -4.01 17.33
C HIS A 3 -17.76 -4.15 18.19
N LYS A 4 -17.48 -5.37 18.70
CA LYS A 4 -16.26 -5.60 19.51
C LYS A 4 -14.99 -5.76 18.66
N SER A 5 -15.12 -6.24 17.43
CA SER A 5 -13.97 -6.43 16.53
C SER A 5 -13.46 -5.10 15.97
N GLY A 6 -14.36 -4.17 15.61
CA GLY A 6 -14.00 -2.85 15.08
C GLY A 6 -13.17 -2.01 16.06
N PHE A 7 -13.54 -2.03 17.34
CA PHE A 7 -12.80 -1.30 18.38
C PHE A 7 -11.38 -1.88 18.60
N THR A 8 -11.23 -3.20 18.47
CA THR A 8 -9.93 -3.87 18.58
C THR A 8 -9.01 -3.50 17.42
N PHE A 9 -9.50 -3.50 16.18
CA PHE A 9 -8.68 -3.14 15.01
C PHE A 9 -8.29 -1.66 15.01
N GLN A 10 -9.17 -0.76 15.47
CA GLN A 10 -8.83 0.65 15.61
C GLN A 10 -7.67 0.83 16.60
N ARG A 11 -7.72 0.22 17.77
CA ARG A 11 -6.63 0.27 18.74
C ARG A 11 -5.31 -0.26 18.20
N MET A 12 -5.35 -1.39 17.48
CA MET A 12 -4.14 -1.96 16.86
C MET A 12 -3.56 -1.04 15.78
N LYS A 13 -4.42 -0.37 15.03
CA LYS A 13 -4.03 0.63 14.04
C LYS A 13 -3.37 1.85 14.70
N ASP A 14 -3.97 2.36 15.76
CA ASP A 14 -3.43 3.49 16.53
C ASP A 14 -2.05 3.17 17.11
N GLN A 15 -1.85 1.97 17.65
CA GLN A 15 -0.55 1.48 18.11
C GLN A 15 0.48 1.39 16.97
N MET A 16 0.07 0.91 15.79
CA MET A 16 0.95 0.90 14.61
C MET A 16 1.39 2.32 14.24
N ILE A 17 0.49 3.29 14.23
CA ILE A 17 0.81 4.69 13.90
C ILE A 17 1.78 5.29 14.93
N GLU A 18 1.57 5.04 16.22
CA GLU A 18 2.46 5.46 17.29
C GLU A 18 3.86 4.84 17.13
N GLU A 19 3.94 3.55 16.81
CA GLU A 19 5.20 2.86 16.53
C GLU A 19 5.92 3.46 15.32
N LEU A 20 5.22 3.82 14.25
CA LEU A 20 5.80 4.47 13.07
C LEU A 20 6.38 5.85 13.42
N LEU A 21 5.69 6.65 14.21
CA LEU A 21 6.18 7.93 14.72
C LEU A 21 7.47 7.74 15.53
N ASN A 22 7.48 6.79 16.47
CA ASN A 22 8.63 6.48 17.31
C ASN A 22 9.83 5.96 16.51
N ASN A 23 9.57 5.28 15.39
CA ASN A 23 10.60 4.82 14.45
C ASN A 23 11.05 5.90 13.44
N GLY A 24 10.57 7.13 13.56
CA GLY A 24 11.09 8.29 12.85
C GLY A 24 10.38 8.61 11.53
N ILE A 25 9.18 8.08 11.30
CA ILE A 25 8.31 8.57 10.22
C ILE A 25 7.77 9.95 10.64
N LYS A 26 8.05 10.99 9.85
CA LYS A 26 7.77 12.39 10.21
C LYS A 26 6.64 13.03 9.41
N ASP A 27 6.35 12.51 8.22
CA ASP A 27 5.32 13.10 7.36
C ASP A 27 3.93 12.62 7.81
N PHE A 28 3.17 13.55 8.41
CA PHE A 28 1.82 13.26 8.91
C PHE A 28 0.83 12.84 7.81
N ARG A 29 1.08 13.20 6.55
CA ARG A 29 0.23 12.76 5.42
C ARG A 29 0.36 11.25 5.22
N VAL A 30 1.57 10.70 5.41
CA VAL A 30 1.82 9.26 5.34
C VAL A 30 1.12 8.54 6.47
N LEU A 31 1.25 9.04 7.70
CA LEU A 31 0.61 8.46 8.88
C LEU A 31 -0.92 8.50 8.75
N ASP A 32 -1.48 9.61 8.27
CA ASP A 32 -2.91 9.78 8.01
C ASP A 32 -3.38 8.80 6.91
N ALA A 33 -2.64 8.69 5.80
CA ALA A 33 -2.95 7.74 4.74
C ALA A 33 -2.98 6.29 5.25
N MET A 34 -1.99 5.89 6.05
CA MET A 34 -1.93 4.55 6.62
C MET A 34 -3.01 4.31 7.68
N SER A 35 -3.42 5.33 8.41
CA SER A 35 -4.51 5.24 9.39
C SER A 35 -5.87 5.01 8.73
N LYS A 36 -6.07 5.49 7.51
CA LYS A 36 -7.30 5.33 6.73
C LYS A 36 -7.45 3.96 6.09
N VAL A 37 -6.33 3.27 5.81
CA VAL A 37 -6.34 1.98 5.12
C VAL A 37 -6.41 0.82 6.12
N GLU A 38 -7.40 -0.04 5.96
CA GLU A 38 -7.62 -1.21 6.81
C GLU A 38 -6.68 -2.37 6.43
N ARG A 39 -5.45 -2.34 6.94
CA ARG A 39 -4.38 -3.28 6.57
C ARG A 39 -4.79 -4.75 6.75
N HIS A 40 -5.60 -5.08 7.77
CA HIS A 40 -6.06 -6.45 8.01
C HIS A 40 -6.88 -7.02 6.84
N LYS A 41 -7.54 -6.20 6.04
CA LYS A 41 -8.29 -6.63 4.84
C LYS A 41 -7.39 -7.12 3.69
N PHE A 42 -6.10 -6.89 3.76
CA PHE A 42 -5.13 -7.31 2.73
C PHE A 42 -4.41 -8.62 3.04
N VAL A 43 -4.66 -9.21 4.20
CA VAL A 43 -4.12 -10.51 4.63
C VAL A 43 -5.24 -11.50 4.91
N ASP A 44 -4.90 -12.77 5.02
CA ASP A 44 -5.88 -13.80 5.36
C ASP A 44 -6.39 -13.60 6.80
N GLU A 45 -7.63 -13.98 7.04
CA GLU A 45 -8.33 -13.78 8.32
C GLU A 45 -7.57 -14.34 9.52
N ALA A 46 -6.90 -15.48 9.33
CA ALA A 46 -6.03 -16.09 10.36
C ALA A 46 -4.88 -15.18 10.81
N LEU A 47 -4.54 -14.14 10.06
CA LEU A 47 -3.47 -13.19 10.34
C LEU A 47 -3.98 -11.82 10.83
N TRP A 48 -5.28 -11.62 10.93
CA TRP A 48 -5.86 -10.33 11.30
C TRP A 48 -5.37 -9.79 12.64
N SER A 49 -5.20 -10.67 13.64
CA SER A 49 -4.68 -10.28 14.97
C SER A 49 -3.26 -9.73 14.94
N ARG A 50 -2.52 -9.99 13.86
CA ARG A 50 -1.12 -9.58 13.68
C ARG A 50 -0.94 -8.58 12.54
N ALA A 51 -2.04 -8.19 11.88
CA ALA A 51 -1.97 -7.38 10.66
C ALA A 51 -1.31 -6.01 10.86
N TYR A 52 -1.36 -5.48 12.06
CA TYR A 52 -0.80 -4.16 12.39
C TYR A 52 0.56 -4.21 13.10
N GLU A 53 1.10 -5.42 13.37
CA GLU A 53 2.47 -5.57 13.88
C GLU A 53 3.48 -5.07 12.82
N ASN A 54 4.58 -4.45 13.26
CA ASN A 54 5.61 -3.94 12.36
C ASN A 54 6.49 -5.06 11.79
N ARG A 55 5.86 -5.93 11.03
CA ARG A 55 6.48 -7.09 10.38
C ARG A 55 5.82 -7.40 9.04
N SER A 56 6.52 -8.12 8.19
CA SER A 56 5.96 -8.69 6.96
C SER A 56 5.10 -9.91 7.28
N LEU A 57 4.02 -10.11 6.51
CA LEU A 57 3.11 -11.24 6.64
C LEU A 57 2.92 -11.90 5.27
N SER A 58 2.69 -13.21 5.26
CA SER A 58 2.42 -13.94 4.01
C SER A 58 1.08 -13.51 3.39
N ILE A 59 1.09 -13.34 2.07
CA ILE A 59 -0.12 -13.11 1.25
C ILE A 59 -0.38 -14.25 0.27
N GLY A 60 0.36 -15.36 0.42
CA GLY A 60 0.35 -16.50 -0.49
C GLY A 60 1.39 -16.36 -1.62
N HIS A 61 1.51 -17.38 -2.45
CA HIS A 61 2.40 -17.42 -3.62
C HIS A 61 3.87 -17.07 -3.32
N ARG A 62 4.36 -17.39 -2.11
CA ARG A 62 5.70 -17.04 -1.60
C ARG A 62 5.97 -15.53 -1.61
N GLN A 63 4.89 -14.73 -1.50
CA GLN A 63 4.97 -13.27 -1.41
C GLN A 63 4.50 -12.80 -0.03
N THR A 64 4.88 -11.58 0.32
CA THR A 64 4.52 -10.97 1.59
C THR A 64 3.98 -9.57 1.39
N ILE A 65 3.09 -9.13 2.27
CA ILE A 65 2.84 -7.71 2.48
C ILE A 65 4.01 -7.14 3.28
N SER A 66 4.60 -6.05 2.81
CA SER A 66 5.73 -5.40 3.49
C SER A 66 5.35 -4.95 4.89
N GLN A 67 6.31 -4.94 5.82
CA GLN A 67 6.08 -4.41 7.17
C GLN A 67 5.63 -2.94 7.13
N PRO A 68 4.79 -2.48 8.06
CA PRO A 68 4.26 -1.12 8.08
C PRO A 68 5.31 -0.03 7.96
N TYR A 69 6.44 -0.17 8.67
CA TYR A 69 7.54 0.80 8.59
C TYR A 69 8.12 0.95 7.17
N ILE A 70 8.29 -0.16 6.44
CA ILE A 70 8.81 -0.10 5.06
C ILE A 70 7.81 0.60 4.15
N VAL A 71 6.52 0.29 4.26
CA VAL A 71 5.45 0.97 3.51
C VAL A 71 5.46 2.46 3.79
N ALA A 72 5.49 2.84 5.08
CA ALA A 72 5.54 4.24 5.50
C ALA A 72 6.78 4.95 4.95
N ARG A 73 7.95 4.33 5.09
CA ARG A 73 9.23 4.95 4.68
C ARG A 73 9.36 5.12 3.18
N MET A 74 8.97 4.11 2.40
CA MET A 74 8.95 4.23 0.93
C MET A 74 7.98 5.32 0.47
N THR A 75 6.80 5.39 1.07
CA THR A 75 5.80 6.43 0.77
C THR A 75 6.32 7.81 1.15
N GLU A 76 6.92 7.97 2.33
CA GLU A 76 7.50 9.24 2.80
C GLU A 76 8.58 9.75 1.86
N LEU A 77 9.50 8.88 1.42
CA LEU A 77 10.55 9.23 0.46
C LEU A 77 9.96 9.62 -0.90
N LEU A 78 8.92 8.92 -1.36
CA LEU A 78 8.26 9.21 -2.63
C LEU A 78 7.64 10.61 -2.63
N ILE A 79 6.91 10.97 -1.55
CA ILE A 79 6.19 12.24 -1.47
C ILE A 79 7.07 13.42 -1.02
N GLN A 80 8.30 13.16 -0.56
CA GLN A 80 9.19 14.20 0.00
C GLN A 80 9.40 15.38 -0.96
N ARG A 81 9.52 15.13 -2.26
CA ARG A 81 9.68 16.15 -3.28
C ARG A 81 8.48 17.08 -3.46
N PHE A 82 7.30 16.70 -2.94
CA PHE A 82 6.06 17.47 -3.02
C PHE A 82 5.78 18.29 -1.76
N VAL A 83 6.64 18.18 -0.73
CA VAL A 83 6.51 18.93 0.52
C VAL A 83 6.68 20.42 0.25
N GLY A 84 5.77 21.22 0.79
CA GLY A 84 5.82 22.69 0.70
C GLY A 84 5.49 23.29 -0.67
N ARG A 85 5.17 22.47 -1.67
CA ARG A 85 4.85 22.96 -3.04
C ARG A 85 3.35 23.04 -3.33
N GLY A 86 2.50 22.57 -2.41
CA GLY A 86 1.05 22.49 -2.64
C GLY A 86 0.63 21.55 -3.79
N LEU A 87 1.58 20.72 -4.27
CA LEU A 87 1.37 19.81 -5.38
C LEU A 87 0.88 18.46 -4.88
N VAL A 88 -0.11 17.91 -5.55
CA VAL A 88 -0.59 16.54 -5.38
C VAL A 88 -0.01 15.70 -6.50
N MET A 89 0.43 14.47 -6.20
CA MET A 89 0.82 13.52 -7.24
C MET A 89 -0.41 13.17 -8.08
N LYS A 90 -0.31 13.30 -9.40
CA LYS A 90 -1.40 12.91 -10.30
C LYS A 90 -1.37 11.41 -10.56
N ASN A 91 -0.24 10.93 -11.06
CA ASN A 91 -0.08 9.54 -11.45
C ASN A 91 1.13 8.91 -10.74
N VAL A 92 0.89 7.82 -10.05
CA VAL A 92 1.93 7.04 -9.37
C VAL A 92 1.96 5.62 -9.92
N LEU A 93 3.17 5.12 -10.20
CA LEU A 93 3.41 3.74 -10.59
C LEU A 93 3.94 2.94 -9.40
N GLU A 94 3.31 1.80 -9.13
CA GLU A 94 3.82 0.80 -8.19
C GLU A 94 4.20 -0.48 -8.93
N ILE A 95 5.43 -0.95 -8.75
CA ILE A 95 5.92 -2.21 -9.31
C ILE A 95 5.94 -3.26 -8.20
N GLY A 96 5.19 -4.35 -8.38
CA GLY A 96 5.02 -5.40 -7.37
C GLY A 96 3.91 -5.10 -6.37
N SER A 97 2.70 -4.80 -6.85
CA SER A 97 1.58 -4.39 -6.00
C SER A 97 1.07 -5.48 -5.03
N GLY A 98 1.42 -6.75 -5.25
CA GLY A 98 1.09 -7.85 -4.36
C GLY A 98 -0.40 -7.95 -4.04
N CYS A 99 -0.76 -7.79 -2.76
CA CYS A 99 -2.15 -7.76 -2.31
C CYS A 99 -2.86 -6.41 -2.50
N GLY A 100 -2.15 -5.35 -2.94
CA GLY A 100 -2.69 -4.01 -3.17
C GLY A 100 -2.64 -3.06 -1.96
N TYR A 101 -1.99 -3.42 -0.86
CA TYR A 101 -1.95 -2.57 0.34
C TYR A 101 -1.15 -1.27 0.11
N GLN A 102 0.05 -1.37 -0.46
CA GLN A 102 0.85 -0.19 -0.78
C GLN A 102 0.13 0.69 -1.81
N SER A 103 -0.52 0.08 -2.82
CA SER A 103 -1.37 0.83 -3.78
C SER A 103 -2.49 1.60 -3.06
N ALA A 104 -3.14 0.97 -2.07
CA ALA A 104 -4.22 1.58 -1.30
C ALA A 104 -3.72 2.77 -0.46
N VAL A 105 -2.51 2.69 0.10
CA VAL A 105 -1.88 3.81 0.83
C VAL A 105 -1.53 4.95 -0.13
N LEU A 106 -0.93 4.63 -1.29
CA LEU A 106 -0.60 5.62 -2.33
C LEU A 106 -1.85 6.33 -2.87
N ALA A 107 -2.97 5.61 -2.97
CA ALA A 107 -4.26 6.16 -3.41
C ALA A 107 -4.83 7.26 -2.49
N GLN A 108 -4.39 7.32 -1.23
CA GLN A 108 -4.75 8.39 -0.31
C GLN A 108 -3.94 9.69 -0.57
N LEU A 109 -2.87 9.61 -1.37
CA LEU A 109 -1.87 10.67 -1.56
C LEU A 109 -1.71 11.09 -3.02
N SER A 110 -2.45 10.45 -3.93
CA SER A 110 -2.38 10.70 -5.37
C SER A 110 -3.76 10.61 -6.03
N GLU A 111 -3.90 11.23 -7.20
CA GLU A 111 -5.14 11.17 -7.96
C GLU A 111 -5.34 9.76 -8.58
N ASN A 112 -4.27 9.15 -9.08
CA ASN A 112 -4.31 7.84 -9.72
C ASN A 112 -3.09 6.99 -9.33
N VAL A 113 -3.31 5.70 -9.17
CA VAL A 113 -2.26 4.70 -8.95
C VAL A 113 -2.38 3.59 -10.00
N LEU A 114 -1.29 3.32 -10.69
CA LEU A 114 -1.14 2.12 -11.52
C LEU A 114 -0.24 1.13 -10.80
N GLY A 115 -0.79 -0.01 -10.40
CA GLY A 115 -0.04 -1.13 -9.83
C GLY A 115 0.25 -2.19 -10.89
N LEU A 116 1.48 -2.64 -10.98
CA LEU A 116 1.89 -3.77 -11.81
C LEU A 116 2.17 -4.98 -10.91
N GLU A 117 1.60 -6.13 -11.26
CA GLU A 117 1.82 -7.39 -10.55
C GLU A 117 1.94 -8.54 -11.55
N ARG A 118 3.03 -9.32 -11.45
CA ARG A 118 3.29 -10.44 -12.34
C ARG A 118 2.59 -11.74 -11.96
N ILE A 119 2.15 -11.86 -10.71
CA ILE A 119 1.50 -13.06 -10.18
C ILE A 119 -0.03 -12.92 -10.35
N LYS A 120 -0.57 -13.55 -11.39
CA LYS A 120 -1.98 -13.44 -11.77
C LYS A 120 -3.00 -13.67 -10.63
N PRO A 121 -2.83 -14.65 -9.71
CA PRO A 121 -3.69 -14.77 -8.53
C PRO A 121 -3.65 -13.55 -7.60
N LEU A 122 -2.48 -12.92 -7.42
CA LEU A 122 -2.36 -11.70 -6.61
C LEU A 122 -3.03 -10.49 -7.28
N VAL A 123 -2.97 -10.38 -8.60
CA VAL A 123 -3.75 -9.37 -9.35
C VAL A 123 -5.24 -9.48 -9.06
N ARG A 124 -5.77 -10.70 -9.02
CA ARG A 124 -7.19 -10.92 -8.68
C ARG A 124 -7.49 -10.55 -7.24
N LYS A 125 -6.65 -11.01 -6.30
CA LYS A 125 -6.79 -10.72 -4.85
C LYS A 125 -6.74 -9.22 -4.59
N SER A 126 -5.77 -8.50 -5.16
CA SER A 126 -5.63 -7.06 -4.99
C SER A 126 -6.83 -6.27 -5.51
N ARG A 127 -7.36 -6.65 -6.68
CA ARG A 127 -8.57 -6.02 -7.24
C ARG A 127 -9.79 -6.22 -6.35
N ILE A 128 -9.97 -7.41 -5.78
CA ILE A 128 -11.06 -7.70 -4.84
C ILE A 128 -10.90 -6.86 -3.57
N ASN A 129 -9.72 -6.84 -2.96
CA ASN A 129 -9.45 -6.06 -1.75
C ASN A 129 -9.74 -4.58 -1.95
N LEU A 130 -9.28 -4.00 -3.07
CA LEU A 130 -9.49 -2.59 -3.40
C LEU A 130 -10.98 -2.27 -3.65
N LEU A 131 -11.71 -3.17 -4.31
CA LEU A 131 -13.14 -3.03 -4.55
C LEU A 131 -13.94 -3.06 -3.25
N GLU A 132 -13.66 -4.01 -2.35
CA GLU A 132 -14.32 -4.12 -1.04
C GLU A 132 -14.10 -2.88 -0.18
N LEU A 133 -12.91 -2.26 -0.27
CA LEU A 133 -12.57 -1.03 0.42
C LEU A 133 -13.01 0.25 -0.32
N ARG A 134 -13.72 0.10 -1.46
CA ARG A 134 -14.21 1.21 -2.30
C ARG A 134 -13.09 2.17 -2.74
N ILE A 135 -11.88 1.66 -2.97
CA ILE A 135 -10.76 2.43 -3.49
C ILE A 135 -10.80 2.37 -5.01
N SER A 136 -11.26 3.46 -5.64
CA SER A 136 -11.58 3.51 -7.07
C SER A 136 -10.46 4.10 -7.94
N ASN A 137 -9.50 4.80 -7.36
CA ASN A 137 -8.41 5.47 -8.06
C ASN A 137 -7.15 4.60 -8.20
N VAL A 138 -7.29 3.28 -8.04
CA VAL A 138 -6.21 2.30 -8.25
C VAL A 138 -6.57 1.36 -9.40
N LYS A 139 -5.65 1.20 -10.34
CA LYS A 139 -5.74 0.21 -11.42
C LYS A 139 -4.60 -0.80 -11.27
N ILE A 140 -4.92 -2.09 -11.17
CA ILE A 140 -3.91 -3.14 -11.12
C ILE A 140 -3.85 -3.83 -12.48
N LYS A 141 -2.66 -3.86 -13.11
CA LYS A 141 -2.39 -4.59 -14.36
C LYS A 141 -1.57 -5.86 -14.06
N HIS A 142 -1.89 -6.93 -14.77
CA HIS A 142 -1.05 -8.12 -14.81
C HIS A 142 0.11 -7.86 -15.78
N ALA A 143 1.28 -7.57 -15.27
CA ALA A 143 2.47 -7.28 -16.05
C ALA A 143 3.75 -7.53 -15.25
N ASP A 144 4.83 -7.84 -15.96
CA ASP A 144 6.18 -7.77 -15.41
C ASP A 144 6.67 -6.33 -15.52
N GLY A 145 7.11 -5.73 -14.39
CA GLY A 145 7.51 -4.34 -14.34
C GLY A 145 8.70 -4.00 -15.26
N PHE A 146 9.56 -4.96 -15.56
CA PHE A 146 10.66 -4.79 -16.50
C PHE A 146 10.19 -4.70 -17.95
N GLN A 147 9.23 -5.55 -18.32
CA GLN A 147 8.71 -5.60 -19.70
C GLN A 147 7.71 -4.47 -19.95
N ALA A 148 6.96 -4.07 -18.94
CA ALA A 148 5.95 -3.03 -19.08
C ALA A 148 6.54 -1.62 -19.20
N ALA A 149 7.80 -1.39 -18.81
CA ALA A 149 8.43 -0.07 -18.87
C ALA A 149 8.44 0.52 -20.30
N ASP A 150 8.60 -0.33 -21.31
CA ASP A 150 8.63 0.08 -22.72
C ASP A 150 7.21 0.29 -23.30
N GLU A 151 6.18 -0.22 -22.63
CA GLU A 151 4.78 -0.15 -23.09
C GLU A 151 3.98 0.97 -22.36
N LEU A 152 4.56 1.60 -21.35
CA LEU A 152 3.90 2.66 -20.58
C LEU A 152 4.08 4.01 -21.29
N GLU A 153 3.04 4.45 -21.99
CA GLU A 153 2.96 5.78 -22.58
C GLU A 153 2.65 6.89 -21.56
N GLU A 154 2.32 6.51 -20.32
CA GLU A 154 1.90 7.44 -19.27
C GLU A 154 3.12 8.04 -18.54
N CYS A 155 3.05 9.34 -18.24
CA CYS A 155 4.03 10.00 -17.36
C CYS A 155 3.62 9.83 -15.90
N PHE A 156 4.57 9.44 -15.04
CA PHE A 156 4.36 9.27 -13.61
C PHE A 156 5.13 10.32 -12.81
N ASP A 157 4.48 10.89 -11.81
CA ASP A 157 5.09 11.83 -10.86
C ASP A 157 6.03 11.11 -9.89
N GLY A 158 5.77 9.83 -9.65
CA GLY A 158 6.58 8.98 -8.80
C GLY A 158 6.44 7.50 -9.14
N ILE A 159 7.54 6.77 -8.94
CA ILE A 159 7.60 5.33 -9.14
C ILE A 159 8.09 4.69 -7.85
N LEU A 160 7.33 3.70 -7.34
CA LEU A 160 7.67 2.92 -6.17
C LEU A 160 7.83 1.46 -6.57
N CYS A 161 8.99 0.86 -6.25
CA CYS A 161 9.24 -0.55 -6.49
C CYS A 161 9.17 -1.31 -5.16
N ALA A 162 8.10 -2.07 -4.94
CA ALA A 162 7.88 -2.88 -3.75
C ALA A 162 8.38 -4.32 -3.87
N SER A 163 8.90 -4.69 -5.05
CA SER A 163 9.49 -6.01 -5.32
C SER A 163 10.99 -5.89 -5.59
N ALA A 164 11.76 -6.88 -5.12
CA ALA A 164 13.17 -6.93 -5.51
C ALA A 164 13.29 -7.24 -7.02
N PRO A 165 14.03 -6.44 -7.81
CA PRO A 165 14.38 -6.81 -9.16
C PRO A 165 15.25 -8.07 -9.12
N ARG A 166 15.09 -8.96 -10.11
CA ARG A 166 15.96 -10.10 -10.31
C ARG A 166 17.22 -9.68 -11.04
#